data_6f8835e40d3ba390a199649fe171f945
#
_entry.id   6f8835e40d3ba390a199649fe171f945
#
_cell.length_a   1.000
_cell.length_b   1.000
_cell.length_c   1.000
_cell.angle_alpha   90.00
_cell.angle_beta   90.00
_cell.angle_gamma   90.00
#
_symmetry.space_group_name_H-M   'P 1'
#
loop_
_entity.id
_entity.type
_entity.pdbx_description
1 polymer ?
#
loop_
_entity_poly.entity_id
_entity_poly.type
_entity_poly.pdbx_seq_one_letter_code
_entity_poly.pdbx_strand_id
1 'polypeptide(L)'
;MCGIAGFIAGHGAANAAALAPMLARIAHRGPDGQGTFVEGPAALGHCRLAIIDLAGGAQPLYSEDKNLVVVFNGEIYNYRALTAELTALGHTFATRTDTEVLLLSLIHI
;
A
#
# COMPACT_ATOMS: atom_id res chain seq x y z
N MET A 1 -5.96 -3.71 13.29
CA MET A 1 -4.77 -3.52 12.42
C MET A 1 -5.04 -4.12 11.05
N CYS A 2 -4.52 -3.49 10.02
CA CYS A 2 -4.63 -3.98 8.65
C CYS A 2 -4.01 -5.36 8.47
N GLY A 3 -4.25 -5.96 7.32
CA GLY A 3 -3.59 -7.19 6.89
C GLY A 3 -3.01 -7.03 5.51
N ILE A 4 -1.87 -7.64 5.27
CA ILE A 4 -1.25 -7.71 3.95
C ILE A 4 -1.00 -9.15 3.55
N ALA A 5 -1.09 -9.44 2.26
CA ALA A 5 -0.78 -10.74 1.69
C ALA A 5 -0.18 -10.53 0.31
N GLY A 6 0.59 -11.49 -0.16
CA GLY A 6 1.16 -11.38 -1.49
C GLY A 6 2.10 -12.53 -1.80
N PHE A 7 2.49 -12.61 -3.06
CA PHE A 7 3.48 -13.58 -3.53
C PHE A 7 4.13 -13.12 -4.83
N ILE A 8 5.27 -13.70 -5.11
CA ILE A 8 5.95 -13.60 -6.41
C ILE A 8 5.90 -14.99 -7.05
N ALA A 9 5.34 -15.09 -8.24
CA ALA A 9 5.29 -16.34 -8.99
C ALA A 9 6.70 -16.74 -9.45
N GLY A 10 7.05 -18.01 -9.30
CA GLY A 10 8.34 -18.52 -9.72
C GLY A 10 8.53 -18.56 -11.24
N HIS A 11 7.43 -18.71 -11.97
CA HIS A 11 7.39 -18.75 -13.42
C HIS A 11 6.16 -18.04 -13.94
N GLY A 12 6.32 -17.21 -14.99
CA GLY A 12 5.23 -16.54 -15.67
C GLY A 12 4.50 -15.51 -14.81
N ALA A 13 3.24 -15.29 -15.11
CA ALA A 13 2.40 -14.32 -14.43
C ALA A 13 1.80 -14.89 -13.13
N ALA A 14 1.57 -14.00 -12.15
CA ALA A 14 0.86 -14.35 -10.93
C ALA A 14 -0.61 -14.68 -11.24
N ASN A 15 -1.14 -15.73 -10.61
CA ASN A 15 -2.55 -16.05 -10.71
C ASN A 15 -3.33 -15.25 -9.65
N ALA A 16 -4.13 -14.29 -10.10
CA ALA A 16 -4.95 -13.45 -9.23
C ALA A 16 -5.91 -14.28 -8.35
N ALA A 17 -6.39 -15.42 -8.84
CA ALA A 17 -7.28 -16.30 -8.09
C ALA A 17 -6.62 -16.91 -6.84
N ALA A 18 -5.29 -17.00 -6.79
CA ALA A 18 -4.56 -17.47 -5.61
C ALA A 18 -4.53 -16.43 -4.49
N LEU A 19 -4.66 -15.16 -4.81
CA LEU A 19 -4.64 -14.07 -3.83
C LEU A 19 -5.93 -14.00 -3.00
N ALA A 20 -7.08 -14.30 -3.61
CA ALA A 20 -8.38 -14.22 -2.95
C ALA A 20 -8.48 -15.05 -1.65
N PRO A 21 -8.09 -16.34 -1.62
CA PRO A 21 -8.14 -17.11 -0.38
C PRO A 21 -7.14 -16.60 0.67
N MET A 22 -6.02 -16.02 0.25
CA MET A 22 -5.06 -15.40 1.18
C MET A 22 -5.71 -14.20 1.89
N LEU A 23 -6.36 -13.32 1.14
CA LEU A 23 -7.06 -12.17 1.69
C LEU A 23 -8.23 -12.57 2.58
N ALA A 24 -8.97 -13.63 2.22
CA ALA A 24 -10.07 -14.14 3.03
C ALA A 24 -9.60 -14.55 4.43
N ARG A 25 -8.40 -15.09 4.57
CA ARG A 25 -7.83 -15.50 5.86
C ARG A 25 -7.50 -14.33 6.78
N ILE A 26 -7.22 -13.17 6.22
CA ILE A 26 -6.85 -11.97 6.98
C ILE A 26 -7.91 -10.88 6.97
N ALA A 27 -9.09 -11.16 6.40
CA ALA A 27 -10.17 -10.17 6.26
C ALA A 27 -10.62 -9.60 7.61
N HIS A 28 -10.57 -10.39 8.68
CA HIS A 28 -10.92 -9.95 10.04
C HIS A 28 -10.02 -8.84 10.57
N ARG A 29 -8.82 -8.68 10.01
CA ARG A 29 -7.87 -7.63 10.44
C ARG A 29 -8.22 -6.26 9.85
N GLY A 30 -8.89 -6.23 8.70
CA GLY A 30 -9.20 -4.99 8.02
C GLY A 30 -10.57 -5.01 7.35
N PRO A 31 -11.64 -4.76 8.12
CA PRO A 31 -13.01 -4.85 7.62
C PRO A 31 -13.45 -3.64 6.80
N ASP A 32 -12.68 -2.55 6.78
CA ASP A 32 -13.09 -1.27 6.18
C ASP A 32 -12.83 -1.18 4.69
N GLY A 33 -12.05 -2.08 4.13
CA GLY A 33 -11.78 -2.10 2.71
C GLY A 33 -10.80 -3.19 2.32
N GLN A 34 -10.74 -3.49 1.04
CA GLN A 34 -9.84 -4.48 0.48
C GLN A 34 -9.36 -4.00 -0.89
N GLY A 35 -8.08 -4.21 -1.17
CA GLY A 35 -7.50 -3.87 -2.45
C GLY A 35 -6.48 -4.89 -2.90
N THR A 36 -6.29 -4.98 -4.21
CA THR A 36 -5.35 -5.91 -4.83
C THR A 36 -4.56 -5.24 -5.93
N PHE A 37 -3.36 -5.77 -6.16
CA PHE A 37 -2.51 -5.45 -7.30
C PHE A 37 -1.96 -6.76 -7.84
N VAL A 38 -2.10 -6.97 -9.15
CA VAL A 38 -1.54 -8.14 -9.83
C VAL A 38 -0.94 -7.67 -11.14
N GLU A 39 0.37 -7.82 -11.29
CA GLU A 39 1.07 -7.47 -12.51
C GLU A 39 2.31 -8.34 -12.67
N GLY A 40 2.47 -8.95 -13.84
CA GLY A 40 3.57 -9.88 -14.08
C GLY A 40 3.59 -10.99 -13.02
N PRO A 41 4.75 -11.29 -12.42
CA PRO A 41 4.85 -12.33 -11.41
C PRO A 41 4.37 -11.89 -10.03
N ALA A 42 4.04 -10.62 -9.82
CA ALA A 42 3.74 -10.06 -8.50
C ALA A 42 2.24 -9.97 -8.21
N ALA A 43 1.85 -10.38 -7.02
CA ALA A 43 0.50 -10.20 -6.50
C ALA A 43 0.57 -9.67 -5.08
N LEU A 44 -0.12 -8.57 -4.81
CA LEU A 44 -0.19 -7.93 -3.50
C LEU A 44 -1.65 -7.69 -3.12
N GLY A 45 -1.97 -7.85 -1.85
CA GLY A 45 -3.30 -7.59 -1.33
C GLY A 45 -3.26 -6.91 0.03
N HIS A 46 -4.30 -6.14 0.32
CA HIS A 46 -4.44 -5.37 1.54
C HIS A 46 -5.88 -5.43 2.06
N CYS A 47 -6.02 -5.71 3.34
CA CYS A 47 -7.27 -5.58 4.08
C CYS A 47 -7.12 -4.41 5.04
N ARG A 48 -7.94 -3.39 4.88
CA ARG A 48 -7.78 -2.11 5.57
C ARG A 48 -8.61 -2.01 6.84
N LEU A 49 -7.98 -1.58 7.92
CA LEU A 49 -8.62 -0.96 9.06
C LEU A 49 -8.29 0.53 9.00
N ALA A 50 -9.28 1.36 8.69
CA ALA A 50 -9.07 2.78 8.45
C ALA A 50 -8.90 3.54 9.77
N ILE A 51 -7.70 4.07 9.99
CA ILE A 51 -7.35 4.87 11.18
C ILE A 51 -6.99 6.29 10.76
N ILE A 52 -6.13 6.42 9.75
CA ILE A 52 -5.69 7.70 9.19
C ILE A 52 -6.27 7.83 7.80
N ASP A 53 -6.81 9.01 7.46
CA ASP A 53 -7.39 9.31 6.15
C ASP A 53 -8.40 8.26 5.70
N LEU A 54 -9.57 8.28 6.31
CA LEU A 54 -10.64 7.31 6.05
C LEU A 54 -11.02 7.22 4.58
N ALA A 55 -10.97 8.34 3.87
CA ALA A 55 -11.36 8.42 2.46
C ALA A 55 -10.18 8.16 1.50
N GLY A 56 -8.96 8.61 1.84
CA GLY A 56 -7.83 8.65 0.91
C GLY A 56 -6.78 7.57 1.12
N GLY A 57 -6.84 6.81 2.20
CA GLY A 57 -5.80 5.85 2.59
C GLY A 57 -5.98 4.44 2.03
N ALA A 58 -6.75 4.25 0.98
CA ALA A 58 -6.93 2.94 0.37
C ALA A 58 -5.61 2.41 -0.20
N GLN A 59 -5.39 1.10 -0.03
CA GLN A 59 -4.20 0.42 -0.53
C GLN A 59 -4.60 -0.76 -1.43
N PRO A 60 -3.75 -1.19 -2.38
CA PRO A 60 -2.40 -0.70 -2.64
C PRO A 60 -2.34 0.77 -3.06
N LEU A 61 -1.28 1.46 -2.66
CA LEU A 61 -1.02 2.84 -3.01
C LEU A 61 0.02 2.91 -4.12
N TYR A 62 -0.23 3.73 -5.14
CA TYR A 62 0.62 3.84 -6.33
C TYR A 62 1.36 5.17 -6.34
N SER A 63 2.58 5.17 -6.90
CA SER A 63 3.24 6.41 -7.27
C SER A 63 2.51 7.09 -8.41
N GLU A 64 2.75 8.38 -8.61
CA GLU A 64 2.12 9.18 -9.67
C GLU A 64 2.34 8.57 -11.06
N ASP A 65 3.57 8.12 -11.34
CA ASP A 65 3.94 7.45 -12.60
C ASP A 65 3.56 5.96 -12.64
N LYS A 66 3.01 5.43 -11.55
CA LYS A 66 2.63 4.01 -11.38
C LYS A 66 3.78 3.02 -11.51
N ASN A 67 5.01 3.46 -11.37
CA ASN A 67 6.17 2.58 -11.37
C ASN A 67 6.42 1.90 -10.02
N LEU A 68 5.83 2.42 -8.96
CA LEU A 68 5.91 1.87 -7.62
C LEU A 68 4.53 1.64 -7.05
N VAL A 69 4.39 0.55 -6.29
CA VAL A 69 3.18 0.21 -5.57
C VAL A 69 3.56 -0.30 -4.18
N VAL A 70 2.78 0.06 -3.18
CA VAL A 70 3.02 -0.35 -1.80
C VAL A 70 1.75 -0.86 -1.15
N VAL A 71 1.89 -1.93 -0.38
CA VAL A 71 0.95 -2.35 0.67
C VAL A 71 1.70 -2.30 1.99
N PHE A 72 1.05 -1.76 3.01
CA PHE A 72 1.71 -1.49 4.28
C PHE A 72 0.76 -1.75 5.45
N ASN A 73 1.25 -2.51 6.42
CA ASN A 73 0.57 -2.71 7.69
C ASN A 73 1.52 -2.25 8.80
N GLY A 74 1.35 -1.04 9.27
CA GLY A 74 2.17 -0.44 10.30
C GLY A 74 1.84 1.03 10.49
N GLU A 75 2.70 1.71 11.22
CA GLU A 75 2.60 3.15 11.46
C GLU A 75 3.97 3.81 11.38
N ILE A 76 4.00 5.01 10.80
CA ILE A 76 5.18 5.87 10.77
C ILE A 76 4.87 7.07 11.67
N TYR A 77 5.32 7.01 12.91
CA TYR A 77 4.92 7.98 13.94
C TYR A 77 5.35 9.42 13.62
N ASN A 78 6.47 9.59 12.93
CA ASN A 78 6.97 10.90 12.51
C ASN A 78 6.57 11.27 11.08
N TYR A 79 5.50 10.69 10.55
CA TYR A 79 5.11 10.90 9.15
C TYR A 79 4.82 12.36 8.80
N ARG A 80 4.32 13.15 9.75
CA ARG A 80 4.03 14.56 9.52
C ARG A 80 5.30 15.38 9.28
N ALA A 81 6.35 15.11 10.05
CA ALA A 81 7.66 15.75 9.86
C ALA A 81 8.28 15.34 8.52
N LEU A 82 8.20 14.05 8.18
CA LEU A 82 8.70 13.53 6.91
C LEU A 82 7.90 14.07 5.72
N THR A 83 6.58 14.23 5.86
CA THR A 83 5.73 14.85 4.85
C THR A 83 6.18 16.28 4.57
N ALA A 84 6.44 17.07 5.61
CA ALA A 84 6.92 18.43 5.46
C ALA A 84 8.28 18.48 4.76
N GLU A 85 9.18 17.59 5.12
CA GLU A 85 10.52 17.49 4.52
C GLU A 85 10.44 17.11 3.04
N LEU A 86 9.67 16.09 2.69
CA LEU A 86 9.48 15.65 1.31
C LEU A 86 8.78 16.73 0.47
N THR A 87 7.81 17.43 1.03
CA THR A 87 7.15 18.56 0.36
C THR A 87 8.15 19.68 0.07
N ALA A 88 9.02 19.99 1.01
CA ALA A 88 10.08 20.97 0.81
C ALA A 88 11.07 20.57 -0.28
N LEU A 89 11.24 19.26 -0.50
CA LEU A 89 12.09 18.71 -1.57
C LEU A 89 11.38 18.64 -2.93
N GLY A 90 10.12 19.08 -3.01
CA GLY A 90 9.38 19.16 -4.28
C GLY A 90 8.40 18.03 -4.54
N HIS A 91 8.22 17.11 -3.59
CA HIS A 91 7.24 16.02 -3.74
C HIS A 91 5.82 16.50 -3.44
N THR A 92 4.85 15.94 -4.16
CA THR A 92 3.43 16.25 -3.98
C THR A 92 2.71 15.05 -3.38
N PHE A 93 1.98 15.27 -2.30
CA PHE A 93 1.19 14.24 -1.63
C PHE A 93 -0.25 14.26 -2.15
N ALA A 94 -0.76 13.07 -2.53
CA ALA A 94 -2.14 12.87 -2.95
C ALA A 94 -3.05 12.48 -1.77
N THR A 95 -2.48 11.93 -0.70
CA THR A 95 -3.20 11.47 0.49
C THR A 95 -2.65 12.13 1.76
N ARG A 96 -3.29 11.86 2.88
CA ARG A 96 -2.84 12.30 4.21
C ARG A 96 -2.31 11.15 5.04
N THR A 97 -2.02 10.01 4.41
CA THR A 97 -1.55 8.81 5.12
C THR A 97 -0.05 8.81 5.32
N ASP A 98 0.36 8.07 6.33
CA ASP A 98 1.77 7.78 6.56
C ASP A 98 2.36 6.85 5.48
N THR A 99 1.55 6.02 4.86
CA THR A 99 1.98 5.08 3.82
C THR A 99 2.61 5.80 2.62
N GLU A 100 2.07 6.94 2.22
CA GLU A 100 2.59 7.70 1.08
C GLU A 100 4.01 8.21 1.31
N VAL A 101 4.38 8.43 2.56
CA VAL A 101 5.75 8.79 2.94
C VAL A 101 6.76 7.72 2.51
N LEU A 102 6.41 6.43 2.67
CA LEU A 102 7.26 5.32 2.20
C LEU A 102 7.48 5.40 0.69
N LEU A 103 6.41 5.60 -0.04
CA LEU A 103 6.43 5.63 -1.49
C LEU A 103 7.28 6.79 -2.03
N LEU A 104 7.05 7.99 -1.52
CA LEU A 104 7.79 9.18 -1.95
C LEU A 104 9.24 9.17 -1.46
N SER A 105 9.51 8.60 -0.29
CA SER A 105 10.88 8.43 0.21
C SER A 105 11.71 7.53 -0.71
N LEU A 106 11.11 6.45 -1.22
CA LEU A 106 11.78 5.55 -2.15
C LEU A 106 12.10 6.24 -3.48
N ILE A 107 11.17 7.06 -3.99
CA ILE A 107 11.40 7.84 -5.19
C ILE A 107 12.57 8.82 -4.99
N HIS A 108 12.63 9.46 -3.82
CA HIS A 108 13.67 10.44 -3.50
C HIS A 108 15.07 9.81 -3.42
N ILE A 109 15.15 8.59 -2.94
CA ILE A 109 16.43 7.86 -2.85
C ILE A 109 16.98 7.56 -4.26
#